data_3aadcb04f6827152c1f50fcb6a1fd129
#
_entry.id   3aadcb04f6827152c1f50fcb6a1fd129
#
_cell.length_a   1.000
_cell.length_b   1.000
_cell.length_c   1.000
_cell.angle_alpha   90.00
_cell.angle_beta   90.00
_cell.angle_gamma   90.00
#
_symmetry.space_group_name_H-M   'P 1'
#
loop_
_entity.id
_entity.type
_entity.pdbx_description
1 polymer ?
#
loop_
_entity_poly.entity_id
_entity_poly.type
_entity_poly.pdbx_seq_one_letter_code
_entity_poly.pdbx_strand_id
1 'polypeptide(L)'
;MATTLHSFIDIFDTTFGEGPEAVQLKTIIIPIIQRDYAQGRKGSDVTRVRGRFLESLYKAVTEKPITLDFGCGDIDVEGNMTPLDGQQRLTTLFLLHWYAAKKSNISEENYEFLKKFSYETRYSARYFCIDLVDYKPKFKTAISKEIVNQAWFPLDWENDPTISSMLVMR
;
A
#
# COMPACT_ATOMS: atom_id res chain seq x y z
N MET A 1 5.29 -24.40 11.76
CA MET A 1 4.81 -23.07 12.17
C MET A 1 3.36 -22.93 11.73
N ALA A 2 2.47 -22.57 12.65
CA ALA A 2 1.08 -22.31 12.28
C ALA A 2 1.02 -20.98 11.49
N THR A 3 0.47 -21.01 10.28
CA THR A 3 0.25 -19.79 9.50
C THR A 3 -0.95 -19.07 10.09
N THR A 4 -0.73 -17.91 10.69
CA THR A 4 -1.80 -17.06 11.20
C THR A 4 -2.26 -16.12 10.10
N LEU A 5 -3.58 -16.03 9.89
CA LEU A 5 -4.17 -15.12 8.90
C LEU A 5 -4.47 -13.78 9.56
N HIS A 6 -4.06 -12.70 8.93
CA HIS A 6 -4.31 -11.34 9.37
C HIS A 6 -4.96 -10.53 8.25
N SER A 7 -5.81 -9.57 8.58
CA SER A 7 -6.24 -8.56 7.62
C SER A 7 -5.11 -7.55 7.37
N PHE A 8 -5.21 -6.77 6.31
CA PHE A 8 -4.22 -5.72 6.04
C PHE A 8 -4.18 -4.64 7.15
N ILE A 9 -5.28 -4.43 7.84
CA ILE A 9 -5.35 -3.50 8.98
C ILE A 9 -4.69 -4.14 10.21
N ASP A 10 -5.09 -5.36 10.56
CA ASP A 10 -4.66 -6.02 11.80
C ASP A 10 -3.17 -6.38 11.79
N ILE A 11 -2.55 -6.51 10.61
CA ILE A 11 -1.14 -6.87 10.52
C ILE A 11 -0.23 -5.85 11.23
N PHE A 12 -0.60 -4.56 11.23
CA PHE A 12 0.19 -3.49 11.86
C PHE A 12 0.18 -3.50 13.39
N ASP A 13 -0.68 -4.30 14.00
CA ASP A 13 -0.74 -4.46 15.46
C ASP A 13 -0.43 -5.91 15.88
N THR A 14 -0.01 -6.74 14.92
CA THR A 14 0.32 -8.14 15.16
C THR A 14 1.72 -8.30 15.74
N THR A 15 1.85 -9.20 16.71
CA THR A 15 3.13 -9.63 17.25
C THR A 15 3.57 -10.93 16.57
N PHE A 16 4.77 -10.97 16.05
CA PHE A 16 5.39 -12.12 15.39
C PHE A 16 6.48 -12.72 16.27
N GLY A 17 6.62 -14.05 16.23
CA GLY A 17 7.54 -14.78 17.08
C GLY A 17 6.92 -15.18 18.42
N GLU A 18 7.71 -15.86 19.25
CA GLU A 18 7.30 -16.34 20.57
C GLU A 18 8.34 -15.98 21.63
N GLY A 19 7.88 -15.81 22.87
CA GLY A 19 8.75 -15.54 24.02
C GLY A 19 9.51 -14.22 23.92
N PRO A 20 10.79 -14.20 24.33
CA PRO A 20 11.61 -12.97 24.34
C PRO A 20 11.92 -12.40 22.95
N GLU A 21 11.77 -13.20 21.90
CA GLU A 21 12.00 -12.81 20.51
C GLU A 21 10.74 -12.33 19.80
N ALA A 22 9.62 -12.22 20.51
CA ALA A 22 8.37 -11.72 19.97
C ALA A 22 8.48 -10.22 19.64
N VAL A 23 8.19 -9.84 18.40
CA VAL A 23 8.30 -8.46 17.91
C VAL A 23 6.95 -8.02 17.36
N GLN A 24 6.46 -6.88 17.85
CA GLN A 24 5.27 -6.25 17.29
C GLN A 24 5.61 -5.55 15.98
N LEU A 25 4.84 -5.80 14.94
CA LEU A 25 5.00 -5.10 13.66
C LEU A 25 4.61 -3.63 13.82
N LYS A 26 5.54 -2.74 13.48
CA LYS A 26 5.33 -1.28 13.53
C LYS A 26 5.22 -0.67 12.13
N THR A 27 6.05 -1.12 11.18
CA THR A 27 6.07 -0.56 9.83
C THR A 27 6.25 -1.66 8.77
N ILE A 28 5.78 -1.38 7.56
CA ILE A 28 6.08 -2.18 6.37
C ILE A 28 6.92 -1.29 5.45
N ILE A 29 8.13 -1.75 5.14
CA ILE A 29 9.09 -0.98 4.33
C ILE A 29 9.39 -1.76 3.05
N ILE A 30 8.96 -1.26 1.91
CA ILE A 30 9.27 -1.88 0.60
C ILE A 30 10.75 -1.64 0.27
N PRO A 31 11.57 -2.73 0.14
CA PRO A 31 13.02 -2.60 -0.04
C PRO A 31 13.42 -2.18 -1.45
N ILE A 32 14.65 -1.66 -1.58
CA ILE A 32 15.21 -1.15 -2.84
C ILE A 32 15.34 -2.24 -3.91
N ILE A 33 15.67 -3.47 -3.51
CA ILE A 33 15.91 -4.58 -4.44
C ILE A 33 14.64 -5.00 -5.18
N GLN A 34 13.49 -4.56 -4.70
CA GLN A 34 12.22 -4.90 -5.28
C GLN A 34 11.93 -4.06 -6.54
N ARG A 35 11.14 -4.62 -7.44
CA ARG A 35 10.69 -3.92 -8.65
C ARG A 35 9.85 -2.70 -8.26
N ASP A 36 9.91 -1.68 -9.11
CA ASP A 36 8.99 -0.55 -9.01
C ASP A 36 7.54 -1.02 -8.94
N TYR A 37 6.69 -0.26 -8.23
CA TYR A 37 5.26 -0.52 -8.33
C TYR A 37 4.81 -0.39 -9.79
N ALA A 38 4.26 -1.45 -10.32
CA ALA A 38 4.03 -1.57 -11.77
C ALA A 38 2.56 -1.77 -12.15
N GLN A 39 1.66 -1.91 -11.17
CA GLN A 39 0.24 -2.18 -11.45
C GLN A 39 -0.47 -1.05 -12.21
N GLY A 40 0.07 0.16 -12.15
CA GLY A 40 -0.42 1.32 -12.90
C GLY A 40 0.22 1.49 -14.30
N ARG A 41 1.22 0.70 -14.67
CA ARG A 41 1.88 0.82 -15.97
C ARG A 41 0.92 0.55 -17.12
N LYS A 42 1.19 1.18 -18.28
CA LYS A 42 0.45 0.92 -19.52
C LYS A 42 0.90 -0.42 -20.11
N GLY A 43 -0.05 -1.23 -20.56
CA GLY A 43 0.20 -2.53 -21.21
C GLY A 43 -0.97 -3.48 -21.01
N SER A 44 -1.25 -4.32 -21.99
CA SER A 44 -2.37 -5.27 -21.95
C SER A 44 -2.24 -6.27 -20.80
N ASP A 45 -1.03 -6.80 -20.57
CA ASP A 45 -0.78 -7.79 -19.54
C ASP A 45 -0.89 -7.19 -18.13
N VAL A 46 -0.33 -5.99 -17.91
CA VAL A 46 -0.46 -5.28 -16.63
C VAL A 46 -1.92 -4.96 -16.35
N THR A 47 -2.66 -4.46 -17.34
CA THR A 47 -4.09 -4.16 -17.21
C THR A 47 -4.89 -5.41 -16.87
N ARG A 48 -4.59 -6.54 -17.51
CA ARG A 48 -5.24 -7.83 -17.25
C ARG A 48 -4.94 -8.33 -15.83
N VAL A 49 -3.67 -8.31 -15.40
CA VAL A 49 -3.26 -8.76 -14.05
C VAL A 49 -3.91 -7.90 -12.98
N ARG A 50 -3.83 -6.57 -13.14
CA ARG A 50 -4.50 -5.62 -12.23
C ARG A 50 -6.00 -5.86 -12.17
N GLY A 51 -6.66 -5.99 -13.32
CA GLY A 51 -8.10 -6.21 -13.39
C GLY A 51 -8.52 -7.48 -12.64
N ARG A 52 -7.81 -8.60 -12.86
CA ARG A 52 -8.07 -9.86 -12.14
C ARG A 52 -7.86 -9.72 -10.63
N PHE A 53 -6.82 -9.02 -10.21
CA PHE A 53 -6.54 -8.81 -8.79
C PHE A 53 -7.64 -7.97 -8.14
N LEU A 54 -8.01 -6.83 -8.75
CA LEU A 54 -9.09 -5.98 -8.25
C LEU A 54 -10.45 -6.69 -8.24
N GLU A 55 -10.74 -7.51 -9.26
CA GLU A 55 -11.95 -8.33 -9.30
C GLU A 55 -11.96 -9.36 -8.16
N SER A 56 -10.83 -9.99 -7.88
CA SER A 56 -10.70 -10.92 -6.76
C SER A 56 -10.92 -10.22 -5.42
N LEU A 57 -10.38 -9.01 -5.24
CA LEU A 57 -10.61 -8.21 -4.03
C LEU A 57 -12.09 -7.79 -3.91
N TYR A 58 -12.71 -7.39 -5.02
CA TYR A 58 -14.15 -7.04 -5.03
C TYR A 58 -15.01 -8.23 -4.60
N LYS A 59 -14.76 -9.42 -5.17
CA LYS A 59 -15.46 -10.65 -4.77
C LYS A 59 -15.20 -11.01 -3.30
N ALA A 60 -13.99 -10.78 -2.82
CA ALA A 60 -13.64 -11.04 -1.42
C ALA A 60 -14.45 -10.19 -0.43
N VAL A 61 -14.79 -8.98 -0.81
CA VAL A 61 -15.59 -8.06 0.03
C VAL A 61 -17.10 -8.32 -0.12
N THR A 62 -17.56 -8.74 -1.31
CA THR A 62 -18.99 -8.86 -1.60
C THR A 62 -19.55 -10.27 -1.49
N GLU A 63 -18.71 -11.30 -1.63
CA GLU A 63 -19.15 -12.69 -1.69
C GLU A 63 -18.49 -13.55 -0.61
N LYS A 64 -17.20 -13.80 -0.75
CA LYS A 64 -16.44 -14.70 0.13
C LYS A 64 -15.01 -14.20 0.33
N PRO A 65 -14.54 -14.11 1.59
CA PRO A 65 -13.17 -13.74 1.88
C PRO A 65 -12.15 -14.62 1.14
N ILE A 66 -11.04 -14.02 0.71
CA ILE A 66 -9.92 -14.72 0.07
C ILE A 66 -8.67 -14.58 0.95
N THR A 67 -7.82 -15.60 0.89
CA THR A 67 -6.48 -15.52 1.44
C THR A 67 -5.52 -15.08 0.33
N LEU A 68 -4.76 -14.04 0.59
CA LEU A 68 -3.67 -13.60 -0.27
C LEU A 68 -2.37 -14.18 0.28
N ASP A 69 -1.66 -14.93 -0.56
CA ASP A 69 -0.30 -15.33 -0.23
C ASP A 69 0.60 -14.09 -0.35
N PHE A 70 1.02 -13.58 0.78
CA PHE A 70 2.19 -12.72 0.84
C PHE A 70 3.39 -13.65 0.98
N GLY A 71 4.36 -13.50 0.10
CA GLY A 71 5.62 -14.18 0.28
C GLY A 71 6.23 -13.84 1.63
N CYS A 72 7.23 -14.59 2.04
CA CYS A 72 7.96 -14.34 3.27
C CYS A 72 8.58 -12.93 3.25
N GLY A 73 8.76 -12.38 4.42
CA GLY A 73 9.48 -11.15 4.71
C GLY A 73 10.30 -11.34 5.96
N ASP A 74 11.20 -10.44 6.22
CA ASP A 74 11.96 -10.36 7.46
C ASP A 74 11.40 -9.24 8.33
N ILE A 75 11.42 -9.46 9.66
CA ILE A 75 11.02 -8.43 10.64
C ILE A 75 12.21 -8.21 11.55
N ASP A 76 12.72 -6.99 11.56
CA ASP A 76 13.82 -6.62 12.43
C ASP A 76 13.39 -6.44 13.90
N VAL A 77 14.36 -6.30 14.78
CA VAL A 77 14.12 -6.12 16.23
C VAL A 77 13.37 -4.83 16.57
N GLU A 78 13.31 -3.90 15.64
CA GLU A 78 12.59 -2.63 15.80
C GLU A 78 11.12 -2.75 15.38
N GLY A 79 10.74 -3.86 14.72
CA GLY A 79 9.39 -4.12 14.22
C GLY A 79 9.16 -3.64 12.79
N ASN A 80 10.21 -3.43 12.01
CA ASN A 80 10.09 -3.10 10.61
C ASN A 80 10.06 -4.37 9.76
N MET A 81 8.99 -4.56 9.01
CA MET A 81 8.84 -5.67 8.08
C MET A 81 9.38 -5.27 6.70
N THR A 82 10.32 -6.06 6.19
CA THR A 82 10.83 -5.95 4.82
C THR A 82 10.32 -7.14 4.00
N PRO A 83 9.29 -6.97 3.15
CA PRO A 83 8.74 -8.06 2.37
C PRO A 83 9.70 -8.48 1.26
N LEU A 84 9.96 -9.78 1.11
CA LEU A 84 10.73 -10.36 0.01
C LEU A 84 9.87 -10.57 -1.25
N ASP A 85 8.56 -10.72 -1.08
CA ASP A 85 7.58 -10.80 -2.16
C ASP A 85 6.29 -10.09 -1.73
N GLY A 86 5.34 -9.93 -2.66
CA GLY A 86 4.02 -9.35 -2.38
C GLY A 86 3.95 -7.83 -2.37
N GLN A 87 5.04 -7.12 -2.61
CA GLN A 87 5.08 -5.65 -2.61
C GLN A 87 4.01 -5.01 -3.50
N GLN A 88 3.75 -5.58 -4.67
CA GLN A 88 2.71 -5.07 -5.59
C GLN A 88 1.33 -5.16 -4.96
N ARG A 89 1.06 -6.24 -4.24
CA ARG A 89 -0.20 -6.46 -3.52
C ARG A 89 -0.31 -5.54 -2.31
N LEU A 90 0.75 -5.42 -1.51
CA LEU A 90 0.81 -4.52 -0.35
C LEU A 90 0.57 -3.05 -0.77
N THR A 91 1.25 -2.58 -1.81
CA THR A 91 1.06 -1.23 -2.33
C THR A 91 -0.37 -1.02 -2.86
N THR A 92 -0.93 -2.02 -3.56
CA THR A 92 -2.33 -1.93 -4.02
C THR A 92 -3.30 -1.88 -2.85
N LEU A 93 -3.09 -2.68 -1.80
CA LEU A 93 -3.92 -2.64 -0.60
C LEU A 93 -3.79 -1.29 0.13
N PHE A 94 -2.58 -0.75 0.27
CA PHE A 94 -2.36 0.59 0.81
C PHE A 94 -3.19 1.65 0.08
N LEU A 95 -3.08 1.69 -1.25
CA LEU A 95 -3.81 2.65 -2.09
C LEU A 95 -5.33 2.44 -2.01
N LEU A 96 -5.79 1.19 -1.97
CA LEU A 96 -7.21 0.86 -1.89
C LEU A 96 -7.81 1.30 -0.54
N HIS A 97 -7.12 1.02 0.57
CA HIS A 97 -7.58 1.44 1.90
C HIS A 97 -7.59 2.96 2.03
N TRP A 98 -6.53 3.63 1.54
CA TRP A 98 -6.50 5.08 1.50
C TRP A 98 -7.69 5.65 0.70
N TYR A 99 -7.90 5.16 -0.52
CA TYR A 99 -8.99 5.64 -1.37
C TYR A 99 -10.36 5.41 -0.72
N ALA A 100 -10.60 4.21 -0.19
CA ALA A 100 -11.85 3.86 0.47
C ALA A 100 -12.10 4.75 1.71
N ALA A 101 -11.08 4.94 2.55
CA ALA A 101 -11.18 5.80 3.74
C ALA A 101 -11.53 7.25 3.37
N LYS A 102 -10.83 7.82 2.39
CA LYS A 102 -11.08 9.20 1.94
C LYS A 102 -12.44 9.34 1.26
N LYS A 103 -12.82 8.38 0.42
CA LYS A 103 -14.10 8.39 -0.30
C LYS A 103 -15.30 8.25 0.63
N SER A 104 -15.16 7.46 1.69
CA SER A 104 -16.20 7.24 2.71
C SER A 104 -16.14 8.25 3.87
N ASN A 105 -15.23 9.22 3.79
CA ASN A 105 -15.03 10.25 4.83
C ASN A 105 -14.86 9.65 6.23
N ILE A 106 -14.06 8.59 6.33
CA ILE A 106 -13.73 7.92 7.59
C ILE A 106 -12.83 8.83 8.42
N SER A 107 -12.96 8.80 9.76
CA SER A 107 -12.13 9.59 10.66
C SER A 107 -10.65 9.15 10.59
N GLU A 108 -9.73 10.12 10.78
CA GLU A 108 -8.29 9.93 10.57
C GLU A 108 -7.71 8.79 11.42
N GLU A 109 -8.14 8.66 12.65
CA GLU A 109 -7.72 7.61 13.58
C GLU A 109 -7.90 6.18 13.01
N ASN A 110 -8.92 5.97 12.17
CA ASN A 110 -9.23 4.66 11.58
C ASN A 110 -8.38 4.30 10.35
N TYR A 111 -7.60 5.25 9.79
CA TYR A 111 -6.69 4.97 8.69
C TYR A 111 -5.26 5.47 8.95
N GLU A 112 -4.95 5.92 10.15
CA GLU A 112 -3.61 6.38 10.52
C GLU A 112 -2.56 5.27 10.39
N PHE A 113 -2.95 4.00 10.51
CA PHE A 113 -2.07 2.86 10.28
C PHE A 113 -1.41 2.88 8.89
N LEU A 114 -2.00 3.54 7.90
CA LEU A 114 -1.42 3.70 6.56
C LEU A 114 -0.09 4.48 6.59
N LYS A 115 0.14 5.35 7.58
CA LYS A 115 1.43 6.04 7.78
C LYS A 115 2.57 5.08 8.11
N LYS A 116 2.23 3.86 8.54
CA LYS A 116 3.19 2.78 8.83
C LYS A 116 3.67 2.03 7.56
N PHE A 117 3.20 2.41 6.38
CA PHE A 117 3.63 1.86 5.09
C PHE A 117 4.59 2.81 4.38
N SER A 118 5.74 2.31 3.90
CA SER A 118 6.78 3.16 3.34
C SER A 118 7.64 2.43 2.29
N TYR A 119 8.54 3.21 1.66
CA TYR A 119 9.59 2.72 0.76
C TYR A 119 10.97 3.05 1.33
N GLU A 120 11.91 2.10 1.26
CA GLU A 120 13.24 2.23 1.87
C GLU A 120 14.05 3.38 1.27
N THR A 121 14.29 3.36 -0.02
CA THR A 121 15.29 4.21 -0.68
C THR A 121 14.76 5.19 -1.70
N ARG A 122 13.51 5.07 -2.10
CA ARG A 122 12.88 6.03 -2.99
C ARG A 122 12.32 7.17 -2.15
N TYR A 123 13.14 8.18 -1.90
CA TYR A 123 12.69 9.36 -1.14
C TYR A 123 11.38 9.92 -1.68
N SER A 124 11.25 10.04 -3.00
CA SER A 124 10.02 10.49 -3.66
C SER A 124 8.81 9.63 -3.28
N ALA A 125 8.92 8.30 -3.45
CA ALA A 125 7.82 7.38 -3.13
C ALA A 125 7.52 7.32 -1.63
N ARG A 126 8.55 7.44 -0.77
CA ARG A 126 8.38 7.53 0.69
C ARG A 126 7.57 8.75 1.09
N TYR A 127 8.01 9.93 0.68
CA TYR A 127 7.32 11.18 1.01
C TYR A 127 5.95 11.25 0.36
N PHE A 128 5.81 10.74 -0.87
CA PHE A 128 4.52 10.65 -1.53
C PHE A 128 3.51 9.83 -0.71
N CYS A 129 3.90 8.68 -0.15
CA CYS A 129 3.01 7.87 0.69
C CYS A 129 2.57 8.62 1.95
N ILE A 130 3.49 9.34 2.60
CA ILE A 130 3.19 10.14 3.80
C ILE A 130 2.20 11.26 3.46
N ASP A 131 2.54 12.09 2.48
CA ASP A 131 1.73 13.24 2.08
C ASP A 131 0.36 12.81 1.54
N LEU A 132 0.31 11.65 0.85
CA LEU A 132 -0.93 11.08 0.35
C LEU A 132 -1.89 10.74 1.50
N VAL A 133 -1.38 10.16 2.60
CA VAL A 133 -2.22 9.80 3.76
C VAL A 133 -2.83 11.05 4.40
N ASP A 134 -2.08 12.14 4.47
CA ASP A 134 -2.57 13.40 5.04
C ASP A 134 -3.46 14.19 4.07
N TYR A 135 -3.36 13.93 2.76
CA TYR A 135 -4.13 14.63 1.76
C TYR A 135 -5.64 14.35 1.88
N LYS A 136 -6.43 15.42 1.74
CA LYS A 136 -7.91 15.38 1.79
C LYS A 136 -8.49 15.71 0.40
N PRO A 137 -8.74 14.70 -0.45
CA PRO A 137 -9.25 14.90 -1.80
C PRO A 137 -10.69 15.43 -1.79
N LYS A 138 -11.01 16.24 -2.80
CA LYS A 138 -12.36 16.78 -3.01
C LYS A 138 -13.21 15.90 -3.92
N PHE A 139 -12.59 14.97 -4.65
CA PHE A 139 -13.22 14.08 -5.63
C PHE A 139 -14.07 14.81 -6.70
N LYS A 140 -13.66 16.04 -7.04
CA LYS A 140 -14.34 16.84 -8.09
C LYS A 140 -13.87 16.48 -9.50
N THR A 141 -12.64 15.98 -9.60
CA THR A 141 -12.03 15.51 -10.85
C THR A 141 -11.41 14.13 -10.64
N ALA A 142 -10.73 13.59 -11.64
CA ALA A 142 -9.96 12.36 -11.46
C ALA A 142 -8.93 12.58 -10.36
N ILE A 143 -8.87 11.66 -9.39
CA ILE A 143 -8.03 11.79 -8.19
C ILE A 143 -6.55 12.04 -8.51
N SER A 144 -6.02 11.40 -9.55
CA SER A 144 -4.65 11.65 -10.03
C SER A 144 -4.43 13.10 -10.41
N LYS A 145 -5.40 13.75 -11.08
CA LYS A 145 -5.32 15.18 -11.42
C LYS A 145 -5.43 16.07 -10.20
N GLU A 146 -6.25 15.68 -9.21
CA GLU A 146 -6.31 16.42 -7.96
C GLU A 146 -4.97 16.38 -7.22
N ILE A 147 -4.31 15.21 -7.17
CA ILE A 147 -3.04 15.02 -6.47
C ILE A 147 -1.91 15.83 -7.12
N VAL A 148 -1.70 15.71 -8.43
CA VAL A 148 -0.59 16.39 -9.11
C VAL A 148 -0.70 17.92 -9.10
N ASN A 149 -1.89 18.45 -8.88
CA ASN A 149 -2.12 19.89 -8.75
C ASN A 149 -1.96 20.43 -7.31
N GLN A 150 -1.53 19.60 -6.36
CA GLN A 150 -1.33 20.04 -4.98
C GLN A 150 0.03 20.70 -4.78
N ALA A 151 0.11 21.69 -3.92
CA ALA A 151 1.36 22.41 -3.62
C ALA A 151 2.44 21.48 -2.98
N TRP A 152 2.02 20.39 -2.34
CA TRP A 152 2.93 19.39 -1.75
C TRP A 152 3.49 18.39 -2.75
N PHE A 153 2.98 18.37 -4.01
CA PHE A 153 3.42 17.44 -5.05
C PHE A 153 4.47 18.10 -5.96
N PRO A 154 5.77 17.77 -5.82
CA PRO A 154 6.83 18.27 -6.71
C PRO A 154 6.67 17.75 -8.14
N LEU A 155 6.94 18.59 -9.14
CA LEU A 155 6.77 18.24 -10.55
C LEU A 155 7.65 17.06 -11.01
N ASP A 156 8.82 16.89 -10.43
CA ASP A 156 9.73 15.79 -10.73
C ASP A 156 9.18 14.43 -10.29
N TRP A 157 8.24 14.39 -9.33
CA TRP A 157 7.59 13.16 -8.89
C TRP A 157 6.73 12.51 -9.97
N GLU A 158 6.24 13.25 -10.95
CA GLU A 158 5.53 12.67 -12.10
C GLU A 158 6.41 11.71 -12.92
N ASN A 159 7.73 11.91 -12.88
CA ASN A 159 8.72 11.08 -13.56
C ASN A 159 9.15 9.86 -12.74
N ASP A 160 8.80 9.77 -11.46
CA ASP A 160 9.07 8.59 -10.65
C ASP A 160 8.17 7.42 -11.11
N PRO A 161 8.73 6.28 -11.54
CA PRO A 161 7.94 5.17 -12.10
C PRO A 161 7.00 4.54 -11.08
N THR A 162 7.32 4.61 -9.79
CA THR A 162 6.47 4.09 -8.71
C THR A 162 5.29 5.04 -8.48
N ILE A 163 5.54 6.34 -8.33
CA ILE A 163 4.49 7.34 -8.12
C ILE A 163 3.58 7.42 -9.33
N SER A 164 4.14 7.49 -10.54
CA SER A 164 3.33 7.54 -11.76
C SER A 164 2.42 6.32 -11.91
N SER A 165 2.86 5.14 -11.44
CA SER A 165 2.04 3.94 -11.39
C SER A 165 0.97 3.99 -10.30
N MET A 166 1.26 4.59 -9.14
CA MET A 166 0.26 4.80 -8.07
C MET A 166 -0.84 5.78 -8.49
N LEU A 167 -0.49 6.80 -9.27
CA LEU A 167 -1.44 7.80 -9.78
C LEU A 167 -2.44 7.28 -10.82
N VAL A 168 -2.23 6.10 -11.40
CA VAL A 168 -3.19 5.46 -12.32
C VAL A 168 -4.40 4.85 -11.57
N MET A 169 -4.69 5.31 -10.39
CA MET A 169 -5.95 4.97 -9.70
C MET A 169 -7.13 5.61 -10.45
N ARG A 170 -7.93 4.78 -11.11
CA ARG A 170 -9.17 5.19 -11.78
C ARG A 170 -10.36 4.48 -11.14
#